data_dc830cacbc78b262c31fc7be4a938077
#
_entry.id   dc830cacbc78b262c31fc7be4a938077
#
_cell.length_a   1.000
_cell.length_b   1.000
_cell.length_c   1.000
_cell.angle_alpha   90.00
_cell.angle_beta   90.00
_cell.angle_gamma   90.00
#
_symmetry.space_group_name_H-M   'P 1'
#
loop_
_entity.id
_entity.type
_entity.pdbx_description
1 polymer ?
#
loop_
_entity_poly.entity_id
_entity_poly.type
_entity_poly.pdbx_seq_one_letter_code
_entity_poly.pdbx_strand_id
1 'polypeptide(L)'
;MFLIKATASLLPLNKGTLDSIPKCFIAFLTLVCGSNVVNAAVLPAEKFDLSEWKITIPTDKDNNGKVDEVSVKDMQTFEHKDFFYVDDEGNLVFAAPNKALTTKNSSNTRSELRHMLRGTNTRIKTHSPKNNFTVASNPISDRFAQVGGKLNATLKVQHVARRAKYPNKPPAFSVVIGQIHASKWEKKVKGFGWGNEPLKIYYKKWPQHETGSVFWTYERNLPKNDKNRTDIAYPVWGNLWTNSENPGIEGIKLNESFSYEVNVHGDVMYLSFKSDGHETVNYAINLANGVNAYGELDQHDHPYGYTLDWNYFKAGAYNQCSTKDDDGFWYAACMGTGNWEEDKKNGDYVQVAFSHLTVGESSEPTETFKANLVTQRPVAKSDSVKIGGTLNEKEAIPVDVIPTSALTAIKNVDPNFVVQNVEKEYKHDHVYLDVEGKDTTGSEIEFDMLLDGEQWKIVEVQRDMTMEDLPSAVKTLIKKQENSDQVRRIIESKQYGTDTTIYEFYFVAENGTEFRKEIKSENDDVVLLSEEWKH
;
A
#
# COMPACT_ATOMS: atom_id res chain seq x y z
N MET A 1 14.61 36.89 -45.33
CA MET A 1 14.80 38.22 -45.93
C MET A 1 14.06 38.25 -47.26
N PHE A 2 12.85 38.75 -47.25
CA PHE A 2 12.14 39.36 -48.37
C PHE A 2 10.82 39.90 -47.81
N LEU A 3 10.83 41.23 -47.58
CA LEU A 3 9.64 42.02 -47.30
C LEU A 3 8.97 42.36 -48.64
N ILE A 4 7.66 42.17 -48.73
CA ILE A 4 6.84 42.80 -49.75
C ILE A 4 5.94 43.83 -49.05
N LYS A 5 6.23 45.12 -49.31
CA LYS A 5 5.36 46.28 -49.00
C LYS A 5 4.33 46.44 -50.11
N ALA A 6 3.07 46.48 -49.75
CA ALA A 6 2.03 46.97 -50.65
C ALA A 6 1.65 48.40 -50.24
N THR A 7 1.85 49.32 -51.15
CA THR A 7 1.47 50.74 -51.08
C THR A 7 0.07 50.93 -51.64
N ALA A 8 -0.82 51.54 -50.85
CA ALA A 8 -2.12 51.99 -51.34
C ALA A 8 -2.01 53.45 -51.81
N SER A 9 -2.46 53.74 -53.03
CA SER A 9 -2.57 55.09 -53.57
C SER A 9 -4.02 55.57 -53.44
N LEU A 10 -4.16 56.76 -52.86
CA LEU A 10 -5.40 57.54 -52.79
C LEU A 10 -5.56 58.35 -54.10
N LEU A 11 -6.75 58.40 -54.67
CA LEU A 11 -7.18 59.39 -55.63
C LEU A 11 -8.50 60.04 -55.17
N PRO A 12 -8.80 61.28 -55.55
CA PRO A 12 -9.62 62.20 -54.77
C PRO A 12 -11.11 62.26 -55.17
N LEU A 13 -11.90 62.75 -54.21
CA LEU A 13 -13.32 63.02 -54.28
C LEU A 13 -13.69 64.10 -55.32
N ASN A 14 -14.77 63.86 -56.03
CA ASN A 14 -15.52 64.90 -56.73
C ASN A 14 -16.98 64.96 -56.18
N LYS A 15 -17.43 66.20 -55.87
CA LYS A 15 -18.78 66.53 -55.35
C LYS A 15 -19.79 66.59 -56.52
N GLY A 16 -20.96 66.07 -56.31
CA GLY A 16 -22.12 66.20 -57.21
C GLY A 16 -23.39 65.71 -56.56
N THR A 17 -24.18 66.65 -56.04
CA THR A 17 -25.65 66.80 -55.87
C THR A 17 -26.62 65.64 -55.83
N LEU A 18 -27.41 65.65 -54.78
CA LEU A 18 -28.74 65.10 -54.48
C LEU A 18 -29.55 64.60 -55.69
N ASP A 19 -30.18 63.40 -55.51
CA ASP A 19 -31.64 63.30 -55.46
C ASP A 19 -32.08 61.84 -55.04
N SER A 20 -33.07 61.84 -54.17
CA SER A 20 -33.98 60.80 -53.70
C SER A 20 -34.04 59.44 -54.44
N ILE A 21 -34.11 58.32 -53.62
CA ILE A 21 -35.06 57.18 -53.76
C ILE A 21 -34.50 55.98 -52.88
N PRO A 22 -35.19 54.85 -52.63
CA PRO A 22 -35.69 54.51 -51.31
C PRO A 22 -34.85 53.45 -50.57
N LYS A 23 -35.12 53.32 -49.26
CA LYS A 23 -34.50 52.37 -48.34
C LYS A 23 -34.68 50.92 -48.80
N CYS A 24 -33.66 50.31 -49.36
CA CYS A 24 -33.51 48.84 -49.36
C CYS A 24 -32.61 48.45 -48.17
N PHE A 25 -33.18 47.71 -47.25
CA PHE A 25 -32.46 47.04 -46.18
C PHE A 25 -31.60 45.94 -46.81
N ILE A 26 -30.31 46.13 -46.92
CA ILE A 26 -29.34 45.07 -47.19
C ILE A 26 -28.87 44.55 -45.84
N ALA A 27 -29.41 43.41 -45.44
CA ALA A 27 -28.92 42.65 -44.30
C ALA A 27 -27.54 42.08 -44.69
N PHE A 28 -26.46 42.64 -44.13
CA PHE A 28 -25.13 42.03 -44.16
C PHE A 28 -25.19 40.80 -43.27
N LEU A 29 -25.32 39.62 -43.85
CA LEU A 29 -25.07 38.34 -43.17
C LEU A 29 -23.58 38.19 -43.06
N THR A 30 -23.00 38.58 -41.89
CA THR A 30 -21.63 38.22 -41.51
C THR A 30 -21.61 36.73 -41.23
N LEU A 31 -21.17 35.96 -42.21
CA LEU A 31 -20.85 34.55 -42.02
C LEU A 31 -19.60 34.49 -41.12
N VAL A 32 -19.80 34.36 -39.82
CA VAL A 32 -18.73 33.99 -38.90
C VAL A 32 -18.45 32.53 -39.17
N CYS A 33 -17.46 32.22 -40.02
CA CYS A 33 -16.83 30.93 -40.06
C CYS A 33 -16.11 30.72 -38.73
N GLY A 34 -16.81 30.21 -37.73
CA GLY A 34 -16.19 29.61 -36.57
C GLY A 34 -15.38 28.42 -37.08
N SER A 35 -14.08 28.62 -37.26
CA SER A 35 -13.15 27.49 -37.35
C SER A 35 -13.20 26.75 -36.03
N ASN A 36 -13.98 25.68 -35.96
CA ASN A 36 -13.80 24.67 -34.95
C ASN A 36 -12.38 24.13 -35.19
N VAL A 37 -11.43 24.64 -34.41
CA VAL A 37 -10.13 23.97 -34.23
C VAL A 37 -10.47 22.68 -33.51
N VAL A 38 -10.66 21.61 -34.27
CA VAL A 38 -10.65 20.27 -33.71
C VAL A 38 -9.20 20.09 -33.23
N ASN A 39 -8.98 20.32 -31.94
CA ASN A 39 -7.70 19.90 -31.34
C ASN A 39 -7.61 18.40 -31.59
N ALA A 40 -6.65 17.99 -32.38
CA ALA A 40 -6.32 16.59 -32.51
C ALA A 40 -6.02 16.08 -31.09
N ALA A 41 -6.63 14.96 -30.68
CA ALA A 41 -6.34 14.35 -29.39
C ALA A 41 -4.83 14.08 -29.29
N VAL A 42 -4.21 14.58 -28.26
CA VAL A 42 -2.76 14.38 -28.00
C VAL A 42 -2.58 12.97 -27.48
N LEU A 43 -1.76 12.17 -28.14
CA LEU A 43 -1.47 10.82 -27.67
C LEU A 43 -0.69 10.84 -26.34
N PRO A 44 -0.95 9.90 -25.43
CA PRO A 44 -0.21 9.79 -24.17
C PRO A 44 1.31 9.84 -24.31
N ALA A 45 1.87 9.14 -25.29
CA ALA A 45 3.32 9.10 -25.55
C ALA A 45 3.90 10.38 -26.17
N GLU A 46 3.07 11.30 -26.68
CA GLU A 46 3.52 12.62 -27.14
C GLU A 46 3.75 13.58 -25.96
N LYS A 47 3.14 13.30 -24.81
CA LYS A 47 3.18 14.16 -23.62
C LYS A 47 4.02 13.58 -22.50
N PHE A 48 4.06 12.25 -22.37
CA PHE A 48 4.77 11.52 -21.32
C PHE A 48 5.77 10.56 -21.94
N ASP A 49 6.94 10.43 -21.34
CA ASP A 49 7.89 9.40 -21.76
C ASP A 49 7.39 8.00 -21.38
N LEU A 50 6.82 7.31 -22.33
CA LEU A 50 6.31 5.96 -22.21
C LEU A 50 7.22 4.91 -22.88
N SER A 51 8.46 5.27 -23.21
CA SER A 51 9.42 4.42 -23.93
C SER A 51 9.85 3.16 -23.16
N GLU A 52 9.67 3.17 -21.83
CA GLU A 52 9.95 2.03 -20.94
C GLU A 52 8.70 1.55 -20.17
N TRP A 53 7.51 1.78 -20.72
CA TRP A 53 6.27 1.37 -20.06
C TRP A 53 5.42 0.46 -20.94
N LYS A 54 4.88 -0.60 -20.37
CA LYS A 54 3.71 -1.32 -20.87
C LYS A 54 2.51 -1.02 -19.97
N ILE A 55 1.30 -1.17 -20.50
CA ILE A 55 0.07 -0.98 -19.70
C ILE A 55 -0.79 -2.24 -19.72
N THR A 56 -1.50 -2.46 -18.60
CA THR A 56 -2.63 -3.36 -18.50
C THR A 56 -3.89 -2.52 -18.36
N ILE A 57 -4.89 -2.72 -19.20
CA ILE A 57 -6.20 -2.04 -19.16
C ILE A 57 -7.34 -3.03 -18.98
N PRO A 58 -8.49 -2.61 -18.41
CA PRO A 58 -9.57 -3.53 -18.02
C PRO A 58 -10.50 -3.91 -19.20
N THR A 59 -9.91 -4.22 -20.34
CA THR A 59 -10.61 -4.61 -21.58
C THR A 59 -10.15 -5.97 -22.09
N ASP A 60 -10.92 -6.55 -23.02
CA ASP A 60 -10.62 -7.78 -23.75
C ASP A 60 -11.05 -7.54 -25.21
N LYS A 61 -10.24 -6.77 -25.93
CA LYS A 61 -10.56 -6.31 -27.29
C LYS A 61 -10.65 -7.46 -28.31
N ASP A 62 -9.83 -8.48 -28.10
CA ASP A 62 -9.76 -9.63 -29.01
C ASP A 62 -10.65 -10.82 -28.55
N ASN A 63 -11.42 -10.66 -27.46
CA ASN A 63 -12.33 -11.65 -26.87
C ASN A 63 -11.64 -12.98 -26.54
N ASN A 64 -10.40 -12.93 -26.09
CA ASN A 64 -9.64 -14.12 -25.70
C ASN A 64 -9.84 -14.54 -24.23
N GLY A 65 -10.67 -13.82 -23.47
CA GLY A 65 -10.95 -14.05 -22.06
C GLY A 65 -9.83 -13.58 -21.13
N LYS A 66 -8.91 -12.72 -21.60
CA LYS A 66 -7.83 -12.15 -20.83
C LYS A 66 -7.88 -10.64 -20.92
N VAL A 67 -7.39 -10.00 -19.88
CA VAL A 67 -7.20 -8.55 -19.84
C VAL A 67 -6.16 -8.12 -20.87
N ASP A 68 -6.41 -7.00 -21.55
CA ASP A 68 -5.48 -6.48 -22.56
C ASP A 68 -4.19 -5.95 -21.92
N GLU A 69 -3.07 -6.36 -22.49
CA GLU A 69 -1.74 -5.82 -22.19
C GLU A 69 -1.15 -5.18 -23.46
N VAL A 70 -0.87 -3.86 -23.40
CA VAL A 70 -0.27 -3.12 -24.51
C VAL A 70 1.24 -3.08 -24.32
N SER A 71 1.98 -3.53 -25.34
CA SER A 71 3.44 -3.62 -25.27
C SER A 71 4.11 -2.24 -25.28
N VAL A 72 5.38 -2.15 -24.86
CA VAL A 72 6.17 -0.90 -24.89
C VAL A 72 6.16 -0.27 -26.29
N LYS A 73 6.27 -1.09 -27.35
CA LYS A 73 6.26 -0.61 -28.74
C LYS A 73 4.91 0.02 -29.09
N ASP A 74 3.82 -0.67 -28.73
CA ASP A 74 2.48 -0.24 -29.11
C ASP A 74 2.01 0.95 -28.27
N MET A 75 2.56 1.13 -27.07
CA MET A 75 2.30 2.29 -26.19
C MET A 75 2.59 3.64 -26.87
N GLN A 76 3.49 3.68 -27.87
CA GLN A 76 3.87 4.91 -28.55
C GLN A 76 2.73 5.53 -29.36
N THR A 77 1.72 4.76 -29.70
CA THR A 77 0.54 5.20 -30.47
C THR A 77 -0.78 4.80 -29.81
N PHE A 78 -0.71 4.34 -28.57
CA PHE A 78 -1.87 3.81 -27.86
C PHE A 78 -2.55 4.87 -27.00
N GLU A 79 -3.86 4.91 -27.12
CA GLU A 79 -4.78 5.54 -26.19
C GLU A 79 -6.05 4.69 -26.05
N HIS A 80 -6.77 4.88 -24.99
CA HIS A 80 -8.11 4.33 -24.80
C HIS A 80 -9.02 5.41 -24.18
N LYS A 81 -10.02 5.85 -24.90
CA LYS A 81 -10.90 7.00 -24.57
C LYS A 81 -11.48 7.01 -23.15
N ASP A 82 -11.61 5.84 -22.51
CA ASP A 82 -12.20 5.69 -21.18
C ASP A 82 -11.17 5.32 -20.10
N PHE A 83 -10.11 4.59 -20.46
CA PHE A 83 -9.24 3.96 -19.47
C PHE A 83 -7.80 4.43 -19.50
N PHE A 84 -7.35 5.07 -20.60
CA PHE A 84 -5.97 5.58 -20.73
C PHE A 84 -5.87 6.65 -21.81
N TYR A 85 -5.86 7.91 -21.43
CA TYR A 85 -5.89 9.04 -22.35
C TYR A 85 -5.29 10.30 -21.73
N VAL A 86 -5.06 11.34 -22.54
CA VAL A 86 -4.71 12.68 -22.07
C VAL A 86 -5.96 13.53 -22.02
N ASP A 87 -6.24 14.16 -20.86
CA ASP A 87 -7.37 15.09 -20.71
C ASP A 87 -7.07 16.50 -21.27
N ASP A 88 -8.09 17.37 -21.28
CA ASP A 88 -7.97 18.74 -21.80
C ASP A 88 -6.97 19.60 -20.99
N GLU A 89 -6.68 19.23 -19.74
CA GLU A 89 -5.66 19.88 -18.92
C GLU A 89 -4.25 19.33 -19.20
N GLY A 90 -4.15 18.29 -20.03
CA GLY A 90 -2.91 17.62 -20.39
C GLY A 90 -2.43 16.61 -19.35
N ASN A 91 -3.28 16.12 -18.48
CA ASN A 91 -2.93 15.06 -17.56
C ASN A 91 -3.15 13.68 -18.19
N LEU A 92 -2.32 12.72 -17.81
CA LEU A 92 -2.44 11.32 -18.18
C LEU A 92 -3.46 10.65 -17.26
N VAL A 93 -4.61 10.30 -17.81
CA VAL A 93 -5.74 9.74 -17.05
C VAL A 93 -5.76 8.22 -17.13
N PHE A 94 -5.97 7.61 -15.98
CA PHE A 94 -6.20 6.18 -15.81
C PHE A 94 -7.54 5.96 -15.13
N ALA A 95 -8.38 5.05 -15.64
CA ALA A 95 -9.61 4.65 -14.98
C ALA A 95 -9.79 3.14 -15.01
N ALA A 96 -10.43 2.59 -13.99
CA ALA A 96 -10.73 1.17 -13.89
C ALA A 96 -12.09 0.93 -13.21
N PRO A 97 -13.03 0.20 -13.83
CA PRO A 97 -14.32 -0.13 -13.22
C PRO A 97 -14.15 -1.14 -12.10
N ASN A 98 -15.13 -1.24 -11.21
CA ASN A 98 -15.13 -2.24 -10.15
C ASN A 98 -15.25 -3.68 -10.70
N LYS A 99 -15.91 -3.86 -11.83
CA LYS A 99 -16.15 -5.16 -12.47
C LYS A 99 -15.64 -5.15 -13.91
N ALA A 100 -14.61 -5.94 -14.18
CA ALA A 100 -14.06 -6.24 -15.50
C ALA A 100 -13.15 -7.46 -15.39
N LEU A 101 -12.54 -7.85 -16.50
CA LEU A 101 -11.48 -8.86 -16.48
C LEU A 101 -10.27 -8.39 -15.68
N THR A 102 -9.59 -9.33 -15.07
CA THR A 102 -8.40 -9.11 -14.25
C THR A 102 -7.23 -9.97 -14.73
N THR A 103 -6.01 -9.62 -14.32
CA THR A 103 -4.85 -10.48 -14.59
C THR A 103 -4.99 -11.81 -13.83
N LYS A 104 -4.37 -12.86 -14.34
CA LYS A 104 -4.47 -14.26 -13.84
C LYS A 104 -4.34 -14.40 -12.31
N ASN A 105 -3.51 -13.58 -11.68
CA ASN A 105 -3.19 -13.69 -10.25
C ASN A 105 -3.83 -12.58 -9.40
N SER A 106 -4.75 -11.80 -9.96
CA SER A 106 -5.44 -10.72 -9.28
C SER A 106 -6.95 -10.89 -9.38
N SER A 107 -7.67 -10.38 -8.40
CA SER A 107 -9.12 -10.23 -8.43
C SER A 107 -9.56 -8.77 -8.55
N ASN A 108 -8.61 -7.86 -8.81
CA ASN A 108 -8.83 -6.42 -8.85
C ASN A 108 -8.53 -5.89 -10.24
N THR A 109 -9.41 -5.03 -10.74
CA THR A 109 -9.27 -4.39 -12.06
C THR A 109 -8.20 -3.30 -12.03
N ARG A 110 -7.70 -2.94 -13.19
CA ARG A 110 -6.67 -1.90 -13.30
C ARG A 110 -6.60 -1.26 -14.66
N SER A 111 -6.22 0.01 -14.68
CA SER A 111 -5.52 0.65 -15.78
C SER A 111 -4.17 1.09 -15.21
N GLU A 112 -3.10 0.35 -15.50
CA GLU A 112 -1.86 0.48 -14.75
C GLU A 112 -0.63 0.17 -15.59
N LEU A 113 0.30 1.10 -15.57
CA LEU A 113 1.62 0.97 -16.18
C LEU A 113 2.51 0.00 -15.38
N ARG A 114 3.39 -0.71 -16.10
CA ARG A 114 4.49 -1.49 -15.57
C ARG A 114 5.80 -1.09 -16.24
N HIS A 115 6.78 -0.71 -15.44
CA HIS A 115 8.10 -0.31 -15.92
C HIS A 115 8.86 -1.48 -16.56
N MET A 116 9.50 -1.20 -17.69
CA MET A 116 10.15 -2.17 -18.56
C MET A 116 11.54 -1.65 -18.96
N LEU A 117 12.53 -1.82 -18.07
CA LEU A 117 13.92 -1.37 -18.29
C LEU A 117 14.56 -1.90 -19.59
N ARG A 118 14.00 -2.98 -20.14
CA ARG A 118 14.41 -3.51 -21.45
C ARG A 118 13.93 -2.68 -22.65
N GLY A 119 13.01 -1.72 -22.42
CA GLY A 119 12.32 -0.99 -23.48
C GLY A 119 11.62 -1.94 -24.46
N THR A 120 11.83 -1.72 -25.75
CA THR A 120 11.26 -2.53 -26.84
C THR A 120 12.02 -3.83 -27.13
N ASN A 121 13.11 -4.13 -26.42
CA ASN A 121 13.91 -5.33 -26.67
C ASN A 121 13.22 -6.60 -26.13
N THR A 122 12.35 -7.21 -26.94
CA THR A 122 11.59 -8.41 -26.58
C THR A 122 12.43 -9.70 -26.44
N ARG A 123 13.71 -9.68 -26.84
CA ARG A 123 14.64 -10.80 -26.58
C ARG A 123 14.90 -10.98 -25.08
N ILE A 124 14.83 -9.90 -24.32
CA ILE A 124 14.86 -9.91 -22.85
C ILE A 124 13.44 -10.18 -22.35
N LYS A 125 13.24 -11.26 -21.58
CA LYS A 125 11.92 -11.61 -21.04
C LYS A 125 11.47 -10.60 -19.99
N THR A 126 10.15 -10.40 -19.86
CA THR A 126 9.54 -9.55 -18.81
C THR A 126 10.01 -9.94 -17.41
N HIS A 127 10.03 -11.24 -17.13
CA HIS A 127 10.57 -11.81 -15.89
C HIS A 127 12.03 -12.22 -16.11
N SER A 128 12.91 -11.23 -16.06
CA SER A 128 14.37 -11.36 -16.19
C SER A 128 15.06 -10.26 -15.39
N PRO A 129 16.19 -10.53 -14.73
CA PRO A 129 17.02 -9.49 -14.11
C PRO A 129 17.27 -8.31 -15.04
N LYS A 130 17.60 -8.57 -16.31
CA LYS A 130 17.87 -7.55 -17.34
C LYS A 130 16.67 -6.66 -17.73
N ASN A 131 15.50 -6.85 -17.13
CA ASN A 131 14.31 -6.02 -17.30
C ASN A 131 13.80 -5.42 -15.99
N ASN A 132 14.48 -5.65 -14.91
CA ASN A 132 14.03 -5.25 -13.59
C ASN A 132 15.23 -4.69 -12.81
N PHE A 133 14.97 -3.95 -11.74
CA PHE A 133 16.00 -3.50 -10.82
C PHE A 133 16.05 -4.37 -9.56
N THR A 134 17.13 -4.25 -8.81
CA THR A 134 17.30 -4.89 -7.50
C THR A 134 17.95 -3.93 -6.52
N VAL A 135 18.09 -4.35 -5.26
CA VAL A 135 18.84 -3.63 -4.23
C VAL A 135 20.33 -3.98 -4.29
N ALA A 136 21.18 -3.14 -3.71
CA ALA A 136 22.64 -3.28 -3.80
C ALA A 136 23.17 -4.57 -3.17
N SER A 137 22.58 -5.02 -2.06
CA SER A 137 22.97 -6.25 -1.35
C SER A 137 22.58 -7.54 -2.08
N ASN A 138 21.86 -7.46 -3.22
CA ASN A 138 21.61 -8.66 -4.01
C ASN A 138 22.92 -9.26 -4.53
N PRO A 139 23.25 -10.54 -4.24
CA PRO A 139 24.55 -11.14 -4.55
C PRO A 139 24.88 -11.22 -6.04
N ILE A 140 23.91 -10.96 -6.91
CA ILE A 140 24.08 -10.90 -8.38
C ILE A 140 23.53 -9.59 -8.95
N SER A 141 23.60 -8.51 -8.19
CA SER A 141 23.10 -7.19 -8.58
C SER A 141 23.67 -6.72 -9.93
N ASP A 142 24.91 -7.13 -10.27
CA ASP A 142 25.59 -6.87 -11.55
C ASP A 142 24.88 -7.48 -12.78
N ARG A 143 23.98 -8.44 -12.58
CA ARG A 143 23.18 -9.06 -13.66
C ARG A 143 21.86 -8.38 -13.94
N PHE A 144 21.48 -7.43 -13.10
CA PHE A 144 20.24 -6.68 -13.27
C PHE A 144 20.40 -5.55 -14.28
N ALA A 145 19.30 -5.05 -14.80
CA ALA A 145 19.31 -3.88 -15.67
C ALA A 145 19.77 -2.64 -14.92
N GLN A 146 19.43 -2.57 -13.61
CA GLN A 146 19.72 -1.43 -12.77
C GLN A 146 19.78 -1.87 -11.31
N VAL A 147 20.62 -1.22 -10.50
CA VAL A 147 20.61 -1.28 -9.04
C VAL A 147 19.89 -0.06 -8.50
N GLY A 148 18.79 -0.28 -7.80
CA GLY A 148 17.90 0.80 -7.38
C GLY A 148 17.09 1.39 -8.54
N GLY A 149 16.53 2.58 -8.32
CA GLY A 149 15.75 3.32 -9.30
C GLY A 149 14.86 4.38 -8.67
N LYS A 150 14.33 5.26 -9.48
CA LYS A 150 13.50 6.39 -9.04
C LYS A 150 12.20 6.45 -9.83
N LEU A 151 11.09 6.71 -9.14
CA LEU A 151 9.78 7.02 -9.71
C LEU A 151 9.29 8.33 -9.11
N ASN A 152 8.96 9.31 -9.94
CA ASN A 152 8.35 10.57 -9.53
C ASN A 152 6.98 10.71 -10.18
N ALA A 153 6.01 11.15 -9.39
CA ALA A 153 4.69 11.45 -9.89
C ALA A 153 4.08 12.66 -9.19
N THR A 154 3.32 13.44 -9.95
CA THR A 154 2.37 14.43 -9.45
C THR A 154 1.01 14.09 -10.05
N LEU A 155 -0.01 13.98 -9.22
CA LEU A 155 -1.32 13.51 -9.64
C LEU A 155 -2.44 14.10 -8.79
N LYS A 156 -3.65 13.91 -9.27
CA LYS A 156 -4.89 14.07 -8.50
C LYS A 156 -5.72 12.79 -8.62
N VAL A 157 -6.35 12.37 -7.52
CA VAL A 157 -7.38 11.32 -7.57
C VAL A 157 -8.70 11.99 -7.89
N GLN A 158 -9.29 11.62 -9.02
CA GLN A 158 -10.54 12.23 -9.50
C GLN A 158 -11.77 11.49 -8.98
N HIS A 159 -11.64 10.17 -8.79
CA HIS A 159 -12.74 9.34 -8.32
C HIS A 159 -12.24 8.06 -7.62
N VAL A 160 -12.96 7.64 -6.59
CA VAL A 160 -12.88 6.30 -5.99
C VAL A 160 -14.28 5.69 -5.94
N ALA A 161 -14.35 4.36 -5.92
CA ALA A 161 -15.62 3.64 -5.87
C ALA A 161 -16.51 4.16 -4.72
N ARG A 162 -17.81 4.37 -4.99
CA ARG A 162 -18.75 4.90 -4.00
C ARG A 162 -19.56 3.81 -3.30
N ARG A 163 -19.60 2.62 -3.89
CA ARG A 163 -20.45 1.52 -3.40
C ARG A 163 -19.60 0.27 -3.21
N ALA A 164 -19.61 -0.27 -2.00
CA ALA A 164 -19.00 -1.55 -1.67
C ALA A 164 -20.05 -2.47 -1.06
N LYS A 165 -20.01 -3.77 -1.39
CA LYS A 165 -20.88 -4.77 -0.76
C LYS A 165 -20.44 -4.99 0.70
N TYR A 166 -19.13 -4.96 0.95
CA TYR A 166 -18.53 -5.08 2.27
C TYR A 166 -17.73 -3.81 2.58
N PRO A 167 -18.42 -2.72 3.01
CA PRO A 167 -17.79 -1.41 3.19
C PRO A 167 -16.75 -1.36 4.32
N ASN A 168 -16.83 -2.26 5.28
CA ASN A 168 -15.91 -2.34 6.42
C ASN A 168 -14.58 -3.04 6.08
N LYS A 169 -14.46 -3.66 4.91
CA LYS A 169 -13.18 -4.22 4.46
C LYS A 169 -12.18 -3.10 4.23
N PRO A 170 -10.96 -3.19 4.78
CA PRO A 170 -9.97 -2.10 4.70
C PRO A 170 -9.71 -1.57 3.28
N PRO A 171 -9.62 -2.38 2.21
CA PRO A 171 -9.43 -1.88 0.86
C PRO A 171 -10.65 -1.21 0.21
N ALA A 172 -11.83 -1.21 0.84
CA ALA A 172 -13.00 -0.53 0.28
C ALA A 172 -12.72 0.97 0.04
N PHE A 173 -13.26 1.50 -1.05
CA PHE A 173 -13.18 2.93 -1.39
C PHE A 173 -11.76 3.45 -1.60
N SER A 174 -10.82 2.59 -2.04
CA SER A 174 -9.43 2.95 -2.26
C SER A 174 -8.91 2.57 -3.64
N VAL A 175 -7.85 3.26 -4.04
CA VAL A 175 -7.06 3.01 -5.25
C VAL A 175 -5.58 3.03 -4.91
N VAL A 176 -4.81 2.10 -5.47
CA VAL A 176 -3.35 2.16 -5.48
C VAL A 176 -2.90 2.95 -6.70
N ILE A 177 -2.05 3.96 -6.46
CA ILE A 177 -1.62 4.96 -7.45
C ILE A 177 -0.16 4.83 -7.85
N GLY A 178 0.62 4.09 -7.07
CA GLY A 178 2.02 3.79 -7.32
C GLY A 178 2.46 2.59 -6.52
N GLN A 179 3.36 1.79 -7.05
CA GLN A 179 3.89 0.63 -6.33
C GLN A 179 5.29 0.23 -6.82
N ILE A 180 6.00 -0.47 -5.96
CA ILE A 180 7.04 -1.41 -6.35
C ILE A 180 6.44 -2.80 -6.17
N HIS A 181 6.51 -3.60 -7.22
CA HIS A 181 6.14 -5.01 -7.16
C HIS A 181 7.39 -5.84 -7.34
N ALA A 182 7.57 -6.84 -6.50
CA ALA A 182 8.67 -7.77 -6.61
C ALA A 182 8.27 -9.02 -7.41
N SER A 183 9.24 -9.73 -7.92
CA SER A 183 9.08 -11.03 -8.56
C SER A 183 10.06 -12.03 -7.99
N LYS A 184 9.64 -13.28 -7.91
CA LYS A 184 10.52 -14.38 -7.54
C LYS A 184 11.67 -14.49 -8.53
N TRP A 185 12.88 -14.51 -8.01
CA TRP A 185 14.04 -14.63 -8.88
C TRP A 185 14.14 -16.00 -9.55
N GLU A 186 14.12 -17.09 -8.79
CA GLU A 186 14.11 -18.42 -9.36
C GLU A 186 13.28 -19.39 -8.52
N LYS A 187 12.60 -20.34 -9.20
CA LYS A 187 11.92 -21.45 -8.52
C LYS A 187 12.85 -22.33 -7.70
N LYS A 188 14.17 -22.17 -7.85
CA LYS A 188 15.20 -23.03 -7.26
C LYS A 188 15.88 -22.45 -6.03
N VAL A 189 15.78 -21.14 -5.78
CA VAL A 189 16.36 -20.54 -4.58
C VAL A 189 15.44 -20.85 -3.40
N LYS A 190 15.90 -21.72 -2.51
CA LYS A 190 15.22 -21.99 -1.25
C LYS A 190 15.42 -20.81 -0.31
N GLY A 191 14.35 -20.34 0.31
CA GLY A 191 14.45 -19.45 1.44
C GLY A 191 13.64 -18.16 1.34
N PHE A 192 13.77 -17.34 0.29
CA PHE A 192 13.03 -16.09 0.15
C PHE A 192 12.98 -15.62 -1.32
N GLY A 193 12.33 -14.48 -1.59
CA GLY A 193 12.05 -14.05 -2.96
C GLY A 193 10.67 -14.52 -3.42
N TRP A 194 9.60 -14.14 -2.67
CA TRP A 194 8.23 -14.62 -2.94
C TRP A 194 7.45 -13.76 -3.92
N GLY A 195 7.92 -12.57 -4.26
CA GLY A 195 7.27 -11.68 -5.22
C GLY A 195 6.11 -10.90 -4.61
N ASN A 196 6.31 -10.41 -3.41
CA ASN A 196 5.39 -9.52 -2.70
C ASN A 196 5.55 -8.05 -3.16
N GLU A 197 4.87 -7.12 -2.53
CA GLU A 197 4.91 -5.70 -2.89
C GLU A 197 5.60 -4.87 -1.80
N PRO A 198 6.91 -4.52 -1.94
CA PRO A 198 7.59 -3.67 -0.97
C PRO A 198 6.99 -2.27 -0.86
N LEU A 199 6.17 -1.87 -1.81
CA LEU A 199 5.49 -0.58 -1.78
C LEU A 199 4.15 -0.64 -2.50
N LYS A 200 3.11 -0.18 -1.83
CA LYS A 200 1.84 0.28 -2.43
C LYS A 200 1.49 1.64 -1.85
N ILE A 201 1.22 2.63 -2.69
CA ILE A 201 0.76 3.97 -2.28
C ILE A 201 -0.73 4.03 -2.54
N TYR A 202 -1.50 4.28 -1.49
CA TYR A 202 -2.95 4.30 -1.51
C TYR A 202 -3.51 5.71 -1.40
N TYR A 203 -4.63 5.92 -2.05
CA TYR A 203 -5.60 6.94 -1.71
C TYR A 203 -6.91 6.27 -1.34
N LYS A 204 -7.49 6.62 -0.18
CA LYS A 204 -8.77 6.08 0.30
C LYS A 204 -9.69 7.20 0.73
N LYS A 205 -10.94 7.17 0.29
CA LYS A 205 -11.95 8.14 0.69
C LYS A 205 -13.32 7.48 0.86
N TRP A 206 -13.83 7.52 2.05
CA TRP A 206 -15.19 7.07 2.35
C TRP A 206 -16.22 7.94 1.62
N PRO A 207 -17.35 7.37 1.12
CA PRO A 207 -18.31 8.12 0.30
C PRO A 207 -18.86 9.38 0.97
N GLN A 208 -19.03 9.35 2.29
CA GLN A 208 -19.60 10.44 3.09
C GLN A 208 -18.58 11.51 3.50
N HIS A 209 -17.27 11.29 3.30
CA HIS A 209 -16.23 12.23 3.70
C HIS A 209 -15.95 13.26 2.60
N GLU A 210 -15.53 14.46 2.99
CA GLU A 210 -15.09 15.49 2.04
C GLU A 210 -13.68 15.23 1.53
N THR A 211 -12.82 14.72 2.41
CA THR A 211 -11.41 14.42 2.14
C THR A 211 -11.16 12.92 2.20
N GLY A 212 -10.08 12.49 1.60
CA GLY A 212 -9.54 11.14 1.69
C GLY A 212 -8.18 11.14 2.36
N SER A 213 -7.63 9.96 2.56
CA SER A 213 -6.33 9.75 3.18
C SER A 213 -5.32 9.22 2.17
N VAL A 214 -4.07 9.65 2.29
CA VAL A 214 -2.93 9.08 1.59
C VAL A 214 -2.07 8.32 2.61
N PHE A 215 -1.75 7.09 2.32
CA PHE A 215 -0.87 6.24 3.11
C PHE A 215 -0.15 5.27 2.18
N TRP A 216 0.90 4.63 2.67
CA TRP A 216 1.59 3.60 1.91
C TRP A 216 1.74 2.34 2.76
N THR A 217 1.96 1.19 2.09
CA THR A 217 2.18 -0.08 2.76
C THR A 217 3.47 -0.73 2.31
N TYR A 218 4.09 -1.45 3.26
CA TYR A 218 5.15 -2.40 3.04
C TYR A 218 4.59 -3.80 3.31
N GLU A 219 4.62 -4.69 2.34
CA GLU A 219 4.25 -6.08 2.54
C GLU A 219 5.45 -6.87 3.03
N ARG A 220 5.33 -7.56 4.16
CA ARG A 220 6.37 -8.49 4.64
C ARG A 220 6.70 -9.51 3.56
N ASN A 221 7.98 -9.72 3.29
CA ASN A 221 8.40 -10.61 2.20
C ASN A 221 8.38 -12.08 2.62
N LEU A 222 7.20 -12.65 2.75
CA LEU A 222 6.93 -13.98 3.26
C LEU A 222 6.17 -14.85 2.25
N PRO A 223 6.18 -16.19 2.42
CA PRO A 223 5.39 -17.10 1.60
C PRO A 223 3.90 -16.75 1.60
N LYS A 224 3.21 -17.06 0.50
CA LYS A 224 1.79 -16.72 0.33
C LYS A 224 0.87 -17.18 1.48
N ASN A 225 1.19 -18.32 2.10
CA ASN A 225 0.38 -18.93 3.14
C ASN A 225 0.97 -18.69 4.55
N ASP A 226 1.97 -17.83 4.67
CA ASP A 226 2.54 -17.48 5.96
C ASP A 226 1.54 -16.61 6.74
N LYS A 227 1.31 -16.95 8.01
CA LYS A 227 0.38 -16.22 8.88
C LYS A 227 0.82 -14.78 9.16
N ASN A 228 2.12 -14.51 9.09
CA ASN A 228 2.70 -13.19 9.32
C ASN A 228 2.82 -12.35 8.03
N ARG A 229 2.49 -12.92 6.86
CA ARG A 229 2.44 -12.15 5.63
C ARG A 229 1.31 -11.14 5.70
N THR A 230 1.68 -9.87 5.72
CA THR A 230 0.74 -8.75 5.89
C THR A 230 1.29 -7.48 5.27
N ASP A 231 0.43 -6.52 5.00
CA ASP A 231 0.79 -5.16 4.65
C ASP A 231 0.90 -4.32 5.93
N ILE A 232 2.07 -3.74 6.20
CA ILE A 232 2.27 -2.74 7.26
C ILE A 232 1.96 -1.38 6.66
N ALA A 233 0.99 -0.66 7.24
CA ALA A 233 0.56 0.63 6.73
C ALA A 233 1.24 1.80 7.47
N TYR A 234 1.63 2.83 6.71
CA TYR A 234 2.30 4.03 7.20
C TYR A 234 1.53 5.27 6.73
N PRO A 235 1.08 6.15 7.64
CA PRO A 235 0.29 7.32 7.27
C PRO A 235 1.14 8.36 6.54
N VAL A 236 0.50 9.07 5.62
CA VAL A 236 1.07 10.27 4.98
C VAL A 236 0.22 11.47 5.36
N TRP A 237 -1.03 11.51 4.91
CA TRP A 237 -2.00 12.53 5.27
C TRP A 237 -3.35 11.89 5.57
N GLY A 238 -3.97 12.30 6.67
CA GLY A 238 -5.21 11.72 7.15
C GLY A 238 -5.03 10.37 7.83
N ASN A 239 -5.93 9.45 7.62
CA ASN A 239 -6.08 8.23 8.39
C ASN A 239 -5.54 7.00 7.64
N LEU A 240 -5.21 5.94 8.38
CA LEU A 240 -4.99 4.62 7.82
C LEU A 240 -6.31 3.96 7.40
N TRP A 241 -6.23 2.88 6.64
CA TRP A 241 -7.39 2.26 5.99
C TRP A 241 -8.45 1.65 6.90
N THR A 242 -8.14 1.35 8.17
CA THR A 242 -9.10 0.84 9.15
C THR A 242 -9.84 1.95 9.90
N ASN A 243 -9.33 3.19 9.90
CA ASN A 243 -9.98 4.31 10.56
C ASN A 243 -11.03 4.94 9.63
N SER A 244 -12.31 4.81 10.01
CA SER A 244 -13.45 5.33 9.25
C SER A 244 -13.84 6.77 9.59
N GLU A 245 -13.07 7.47 10.41
CA GLU A 245 -13.32 8.88 10.74
C GLU A 245 -12.98 9.78 9.55
N ASN A 246 -13.65 10.93 9.46
CA ASN A 246 -13.33 11.93 8.44
C ASN A 246 -11.97 12.57 8.77
N PRO A 247 -10.97 12.49 7.90
CA PRO A 247 -9.67 13.10 8.15
C PRO A 247 -9.70 14.65 8.16
N GLY A 248 -10.79 15.27 7.69
CA GLY A 248 -10.94 16.72 7.70
C GLY A 248 -9.83 17.43 6.94
N ILE A 249 -9.23 18.44 7.57
CA ILE A 249 -8.15 19.25 6.97
C ILE A 249 -6.82 18.50 6.81
N GLU A 250 -6.65 17.40 7.53
CA GLU A 250 -5.45 16.55 7.42
C GLU A 250 -5.48 15.63 6.19
N GLY A 251 -6.63 15.54 5.53
CA GLY A 251 -6.82 14.70 4.36
C GLY A 251 -6.74 15.47 3.05
N ILE A 252 -6.64 14.73 1.94
CA ILE A 252 -6.58 15.24 0.56
C ILE A 252 -7.95 15.12 -0.09
N LYS A 253 -8.45 16.20 -0.73
CA LYS A 253 -9.71 16.18 -1.49
C LYS A 253 -9.56 15.45 -2.82
N LEU A 254 -10.67 14.97 -3.37
CA LEU A 254 -10.69 14.61 -4.79
C LEU A 254 -10.35 15.84 -5.64
N ASN A 255 -9.56 15.64 -6.69
CA ASN A 255 -9.01 16.66 -7.58
C ASN A 255 -7.97 17.60 -6.95
N GLU A 256 -7.60 17.41 -5.70
CA GLU A 256 -6.46 18.06 -5.09
C GLU A 256 -5.16 17.39 -5.54
N SER A 257 -4.18 18.20 -5.93
CA SER A 257 -2.89 17.72 -6.46
C SER A 257 -1.94 17.39 -5.32
N PHE A 258 -1.26 16.28 -5.45
CA PHE A 258 -0.13 15.91 -4.60
C PHE A 258 0.92 15.14 -5.40
N SER A 259 2.11 15.04 -4.85
CA SER A 259 3.21 14.32 -5.48
C SER A 259 3.84 13.31 -4.54
N TYR A 260 4.42 12.28 -5.15
CA TYR A 260 5.30 11.35 -4.46
C TYR A 260 6.59 11.12 -5.25
N GLU A 261 7.67 10.93 -4.53
CA GLU A 261 8.93 10.39 -5.03
C GLU A 261 9.20 9.05 -4.33
N VAL A 262 9.54 8.05 -5.11
CA VAL A 262 10.06 6.76 -4.66
C VAL A 262 11.48 6.64 -5.17
N ASN A 263 12.46 6.59 -4.28
CA ASN A 263 13.87 6.51 -4.63
C ASN A 263 14.52 5.32 -3.91
N VAL A 264 14.76 4.23 -4.63
CA VAL A 264 15.51 3.09 -4.10
C VAL A 264 16.99 3.30 -4.40
N HIS A 265 17.77 3.63 -3.38
CA HIS A 265 19.21 3.88 -3.50
C HIS A 265 19.98 2.99 -2.53
N GLY A 266 20.96 2.25 -3.04
CA GLY A 266 21.56 1.16 -2.26
C GLY A 266 20.55 0.08 -1.92
N ASP A 267 20.36 -0.16 -0.62
CA ASP A 267 19.36 -1.07 -0.08
C ASP A 267 18.13 -0.36 0.48
N VAL A 268 18.11 0.97 0.45
CA VAL A 268 17.09 1.76 1.13
C VAL A 268 16.11 2.35 0.12
N MET A 269 14.83 2.19 0.40
CA MET A 269 13.75 2.89 -0.28
C MET A 269 13.43 4.17 0.50
N TYR A 270 13.61 5.30 -0.17
CA TYR A 270 13.30 6.64 0.32
C TYR A 270 11.99 7.10 -0.32
N LEU A 271 11.04 7.56 0.48
CA LEU A 271 9.73 8.04 0.05
C LEU A 271 9.55 9.49 0.47
N SER A 272 9.13 10.34 -0.45
CA SER A 272 8.78 11.73 -0.17
C SER A 272 7.40 12.04 -0.72
N PHE A 273 6.55 12.64 0.10
CA PHE A 273 5.19 13.03 -0.26
C PHE A 273 5.00 14.53 -0.03
N LYS A 274 4.44 15.24 -1.02
CA LYS A 274 4.26 16.69 -0.98
C LYS A 274 2.89 17.07 -1.53
N SER A 275 2.21 18.00 -0.85
CA SER A 275 0.99 18.65 -1.35
C SER A 275 0.94 20.07 -0.81
N ASP A 276 0.33 20.98 -1.57
CA ASP A 276 0.14 22.35 -1.11
C ASP A 276 -0.79 22.37 0.11
N GLY A 277 -0.38 23.09 1.15
CA GLY A 277 -1.15 23.19 2.41
C GLY A 277 -0.93 22.03 3.39
N HIS A 278 -0.12 21.03 3.04
CA HIS A 278 0.26 19.92 3.91
C HIS A 278 1.77 19.89 4.16
N GLU A 279 2.15 19.35 5.30
CA GLU A 279 3.57 19.11 5.58
C GLU A 279 4.15 18.06 4.63
N THR A 280 5.41 18.25 4.24
CA THR A 280 6.15 17.22 3.51
C THR A 280 6.42 16.04 4.43
N VAL A 281 6.03 14.83 4.00
CA VAL A 281 6.24 13.59 4.74
C VAL A 281 7.28 12.74 4.04
N ASN A 282 8.34 12.36 4.77
CA ASN A 282 9.42 11.53 4.27
C ASN A 282 9.56 10.26 5.09
N TYR A 283 9.75 9.14 4.40
CA TYR A 283 10.05 7.85 5.02
C TYR A 283 11.31 7.24 4.42
N ALA A 284 12.00 6.42 5.19
CA ALA A 284 13.06 5.55 4.71
C ALA A 284 12.86 4.14 5.29
N ILE A 285 13.01 3.13 4.46
CA ILE A 285 12.97 1.73 4.88
C ILE A 285 14.07 0.96 4.16
N ASN A 286 14.87 0.19 4.92
CA ASN A 286 15.85 -0.69 4.33
C ASN A 286 15.15 -1.98 3.85
N LEU A 287 15.24 -2.27 2.56
CA LEU A 287 14.61 -3.42 1.93
C LEU A 287 15.37 -4.73 2.13
N ALA A 288 16.45 -4.73 2.91
CA ALA A 288 17.38 -5.86 3.01
C ALA A 288 17.68 -6.33 4.45
N ASN A 289 17.01 -5.79 5.48
CA ASN A 289 17.42 -6.05 6.86
C ASN A 289 16.25 -6.31 7.84
N GLY A 290 15.00 -6.36 7.37
CA GLY A 290 13.84 -6.62 8.23
C GLY A 290 13.52 -5.49 9.23
N VAL A 291 14.07 -4.28 9.05
CA VAL A 291 13.79 -3.12 9.89
C VAL A 291 12.68 -2.29 9.24
N ASN A 292 11.64 -1.97 10.01
CA ASN A 292 10.50 -1.20 9.52
C ASN A 292 10.83 0.28 9.29
N ALA A 293 9.87 1.05 8.74
CA ALA A 293 10.11 2.47 8.41
C ALA A 293 10.23 3.39 9.64
N TYR A 294 10.01 2.90 10.84
CA TYR A 294 10.26 3.62 12.11
C TYR A 294 11.61 3.28 12.73
N GLY A 295 12.42 2.43 12.06
CA GLY A 295 13.73 2.02 12.54
C GLY A 295 13.71 0.85 13.55
N GLU A 296 12.58 0.15 13.66
CA GLU A 296 12.41 -0.99 14.58
C GLU A 296 12.58 -2.31 13.83
N LEU A 297 13.17 -3.31 14.47
CA LEU A 297 13.26 -4.66 13.92
C LEU A 297 11.86 -5.28 13.86
N ASP A 298 11.39 -5.63 12.67
CA ASP A 298 10.17 -6.43 12.50
C ASP A 298 10.52 -7.91 12.58
N GLN A 299 10.31 -8.52 13.73
CA GLN A 299 10.63 -9.93 13.99
C GLN A 299 9.82 -10.90 13.13
N HIS A 300 8.73 -10.43 12.51
CA HIS A 300 7.86 -11.24 11.66
C HIS A 300 8.19 -11.10 10.17
N ASP A 301 9.01 -10.13 9.78
CA ASP A 301 9.47 -10.02 8.40
C ASP A 301 10.66 -10.92 8.13
N HIS A 302 10.94 -11.19 6.86
CA HIS A 302 12.15 -11.91 6.48
C HIS A 302 13.39 -11.08 6.84
N PRO A 303 14.41 -11.62 7.55
CA PRO A 303 15.57 -10.87 8.02
C PRO A 303 16.41 -10.23 6.90
N TYR A 304 16.27 -10.71 5.67
CA TYR A 304 16.90 -10.15 4.47
C TYR A 304 15.89 -9.47 3.53
N GLY A 305 14.65 -9.26 3.99
CA GLY A 305 13.62 -8.53 3.26
C GLY A 305 13.52 -8.92 1.78
N TYR A 306 13.71 -7.95 0.90
CA TYR A 306 13.62 -8.07 -0.56
C TYR A 306 14.97 -8.25 -1.28
N THR A 307 16.05 -8.63 -0.56
CA THR A 307 17.41 -8.77 -1.12
C THR A 307 17.47 -9.63 -2.38
N LEU A 308 16.75 -10.75 -2.43
CA LEU A 308 16.77 -11.68 -3.59
C LEU A 308 15.66 -11.42 -4.61
N ASP A 309 14.81 -10.43 -4.38
CA ASP A 309 13.77 -10.11 -5.33
C ASP A 309 14.29 -9.20 -6.45
N TRP A 310 13.62 -9.27 -7.58
CA TRP A 310 13.72 -8.32 -8.66
C TRP A 310 12.50 -7.42 -8.66
N ASN A 311 12.73 -6.13 -8.73
CA ASN A 311 11.71 -5.13 -8.51
C ASN A 311 11.38 -4.37 -9.80
N TYR A 312 10.17 -3.84 -9.87
CA TYR A 312 9.75 -2.94 -10.94
C TYR A 312 8.69 -1.96 -10.43
N PHE A 313 8.74 -0.75 -10.98
CA PHE A 313 7.72 0.27 -10.69
C PHE A 313 6.43 0.01 -11.44
N LYS A 314 5.34 0.47 -10.83
CA LYS A 314 4.03 0.55 -11.45
C LYS A 314 3.37 1.88 -11.07
N ALA A 315 2.57 2.44 -11.96
CA ALA A 315 1.81 3.67 -11.75
C ALA A 315 0.49 3.63 -12.52
N GLY A 316 -0.55 4.26 -11.99
CA GLY A 316 -1.87 4.30 -12.62
C GLY A 316 -3.01 4.14 -11.64
N ALA A 317 -4.09 3.49 -12.05
CA ALA A 317 -5.27 3.21 -11.24
C ALA A 317 -5.40 1.69 -11.02
N TYR A 318 -4.93 1.19 -9.88
CA TYR A 318 -5.19 -0.18 -9.45
C TYR A 318 -6.34 -0.18 -8.43
N ASN A 319 -7.52 -0.54 -8.90
CA ASN A 319 -8.74 -0.53 -8.12
C ASN A 319 -8.67 -1.57 -6.99
N GLN A 320 -9.01 -1.18 -5.78
CA GLN A 320 -8.97 -2.09 -4.63
C GLN A 320 -10.29 -2.79 -4.37
N CYS A 321 -11.25 -2.63 -5.26
CA CYS A 321 -12.47 -3.42 -5.32
C CYS A 321 -12.22 -4.79 -5.94
N SER A 322 -12.60 -5.86 -5.24
CA SER A 322 -12.52 -7.22 -5.78
C SER A 322 -13.66 -7.50 -6.78
N THR A 323 -13.33 -8.20 -7.85
CA THR A 323 -14.35 -8.79 -8.74
C THR A 323 -15.00 -10.03 -8.14
N LYS A 324 -14.41 -10.63 -7.11
CA LYS A 324 -14.97 -11.76 -6.37
C LYS A 324 -16.02 -11.27 -5.37
N ASP A 325 -17.11 -11.99 -5.29
CA ASP A 325 -18.18 -11.74 -4.34
C ASP A 325 -18.08 -12.73 -3.16
N ASP A 326 -17.03 -12.57 -2.36
CA ASP A 326 -16.68 -13.45 -1.24
C ASP A 326 -16.32 -12.57 -0.04
N ASP A 327 -17.09 -12.67 1.05
CA ASP A 327 -16.86 -11.89 2.26
C ASP A 327 -15.66 -12.39 3.08
N GLY A 328 -15.28 -13.67 2.92
CA GLY A 328 -14.04 -14.23 3.47
C GLY A 328 -12.77 -13.74 2.77
N PHE A 329 -12.92 -13.08 1.61
CA PHE A 329 -11.77 -12.57 0.88
C PHE A 329 -11.30 -11.21 1.42
N TRP A 330 -9.98 -11.00 1.48
CA TRP A 330 -9.38 -9.77 2.00
C TRP A 330 -9.89 -8.49 1.33
N TYR A 331 -9.91 -8.47 0.00
CA TYR A 331 -10.37 -7.31 -0.74
C TYR A 331 -11.88 -7.14 -0.65
N ALA A 332 -12.32 -5.89 -0.55
CA ALA A 332 -13.73 -5.56 -0.58
C ALA A 332 -14.37 -5.97 -1.92
N ALA A 333 -15.44 -6.74 -1.88
CA ALA A 333 -16.31 -6.86 -3.04
C ALA A 333 -17.08 -5.55 -3.22
N CYS A 334 -17.03 -4.97 -4.43
CA CYS A 334 -17.70 -3.74 -4.75
C CYS A 334 -18.85 -3.97 -5.74
N MET A 335 -19.83 -3.08 -5.73
CA MET A 335 -20.90 -3.08 -6.70
C MET A 335 -20.33 -2.79 -8.10
N GLY A 336 -21.05 -3.21 -9.11
CA GLY A 336 -20.71 -3.01 -10.51
C GLY A 336 -21.42 -4.02 -11.38
N THR A 337 -21.70 -3.66 -12.63
CA THR A 337 -22.42 -4.48 -13.60
C THR A 337 -21.48 -5.11 -14.64
N GLY A 338 -20.27 -4.55 -14.81
CA GLY A 338 -19.37 -4.88 -15.91
C GLY A 338 -19.70 -4.10 -17.20
N ASN A 339 -20.72 -3.27 -17.19
CA ASN A 339 -20.99 -2.31 -18.25
C ASN A 339 -20.42 -0.95 -17.86
N TRP A 340 -19.43 -0.46 -18.60
CA TRP A 340 -18.70 0.76 -18.27
C TRP A 340 -19.60 2.00 -18.13
N GLU A 341 -20.52 2.21 -19.06
CA GLU A 341 -21.38 3.39 -19.05
C GLU A 341 -22.33 3.40 -17.84
N GLU A 342 -22.82 2.23 -17.44
CA GLU A 342 -23.64 2.07 -16.26
C GLU A 342 -22.80 2.20 -14.97
N ASP A 343 -21.64 1.55 -14.91
CA ASP A 343 -20.75 1.57 -13.76
C ASP A 343 -20.21 2.99 -13.52
N LYS A 344 -19.89 3.73 -14.59
CA LYS A 344 -19.49 5.13 -14.53
C LYS A 344 -20.61 6.01 -13.94
N LYS A 345 -21.83 5.85 -14.41
CA LYS A 345 -23.01 6.57 -13.90
C LYS A 345 -23.26 6.28 -12.41
N ASN A 346 -23.05 5.06 -11.98
CA ASN A 346 -23.24 4.62 -10.60
C ASN A 346 -22.08 5.00 -9.67
N GLY A 347 -20.94 5.42 -10.21
CA GLY A 347 -19.72 5.69 -9.46
C GLY A 347 -18.98 4.43 -9.03
N ASP A 348 -19.09 3.34 -9.79
CA ASP A 348 -18.49 2.04 -9.52
C ASP A 348 -17.14 1.88 -10.24
N TYR A 349 -16.24 2.83 -10.05
CA TYR A 349 -14.93 2.87 -10.69
C TYR A 349 -13.92 3.69 -9.86
N VAL A 350 -12.68 3.65 -10.25
CA VAL A 350 -11.62 4.56 -9.78
C VAL A 350 -11.05 5.33 -10.97
N GLN A 351 -10.60 6.57 -10.74
CA GLN A 351 -9.97 7.41 -11.76
C GLN A 351 -8.90 8.31 -11.14
N VAL A 352 -7.74 8.34 -11.76
CA VAL A 352 -6.60 9.18 -11.36
C VAL A 352 -6.03 9.90 -12.59
N ALA A 353 -5.49 11.10 -12.39
CA ALA A 353 -4.93 11.92 -13.46
C ALA A 353 -3.54 12.41 -13.03
N PHE A 354 -2.51 12.01 -13.79
CA PHE A 354 -1.12 12.36 -13.55
C PHE A 354 -0.75 13.58 -14.39
N SER A 355 -0.32 14.67 -13.76
CA SER A 355 0.28 15.83 -14.42
C SER A 355 1.78 15.65 -14.67
N HIS A 356 2.42 14.76 -13.89
CA HIS A 356 3.83 14.40 -14.06
C HIS A 356 4.03 12.92 -13.71
N LEU A 357 4.82 12.21 -14.51
CA LEU A 357 5.22 10.83 -14.28
C LEU A 357 6.56 10.58 -14.95
N THR A 358 7.59 10.24 -14.19
CA THR A 358 8.92 9.91 -14.69
C THR A 358 9.56 8.78 -13.92
N VAL A 359 10.39 8.02 -14.60
CA VAL A 359 11.28 7.00 -14.00
C VAL A 359 12.72 7.29 -14.39
N GLY A 360 13.67 6.80 -13.60
CA GLY A 360 15.08 7.00 -13.86
C GLY A 360 16.00 6.33 -12.85
N GLU A 361 17.25 6.73 -12.88
CA GLU A 361 18.25 6.24 -11.94
C GLU A 361 18.01 6.77 -10.52
N SER A 362 18.43 6.00 -9.52
CA SER A 362 18.39 6.42 -8.12
C SER A 362 19.38 7.54 -7.82
N SER A 363 19.17 8.24 -6.74
CA SER A 363 20.10 9.28 -6.24
C SER A 363 20.18 9.28 -4.73
N GLU A 364 21.28 9.78 -4.19
CA GLU A 364 21.44 10.02 -2.75
C GLU A 364 20.30 10.91 -2.22
N PRO A 365 19.74 10.63 -1.03
CA PRO A 365 18.75 11.48 -0.40
C PRO A 365 19.38 12.82 0.02
N THR A 366 18.63 13.91 -0.16
CA THR A 366 19.07 15.25 0.23
C THR A 366 19.05 15.44 1.75
N GLU A 367 19.78 16.44 2.26
CA GLU A 367 19.74 16.82 3.68
C GLU A 367 18.32 17.29 4.09
N THR A 368 17.60 17.96 3.20
CA THR A 368 16.19 18.34 3.44
C THR A 368 15.30 17.13 3.61
N PHE A 369 15.53 16.07 2.84
CA PHE A 369 14.84 14.80 3.01
C PHE A 369 15.09 14.22 4.42
N LYS A 370 16.35 14.15 4.83
CA LYS A 370 16.75 13.61 6.14
C LYS A 370 16.15 14.42 7.31
N ALA A 371 16.06 15.75 7.17
CA ALA A 371 15.49 16.62 8.18
C ALA A 371 13.98 16.39 8.42
N ASN A 372 13.25 15.94 7.39
CA ASN A 372 11.80 15.69 7.44
C ASN A 372 11.47 14.19 7.53
N LEU A 373 12.45 13.35 7.89
CA LEU A 373 12.24 11.92 8.01
C LEU A 373 11.36 11.59 9.22
N VAL A 374 10.31 10.82 8.99
CA VAL A 374 9.46 10.28 10.06
C VAL A 374 10.26 9.23 10.83
N THR A 375 10.54 9.51 12.10
CA THR A 375 11.34 8.65 12.97
C THR A 375 10.57 8.13 14.19
N GLN A 376 9.34 8.61 14.38
CA GLN A 376 8.49 8.20 15.48
C GLN A 376 7.25 7.49 14.94
N ARG A 377 6.91 6.38 15.59
CA ARG A 377 5.66 5.70 15.29
C ARG A 377 4.51 6.64 15.68
N PRO A 378 3.62 7.04 14.75
CA PRO A 378 2.39 7.70 15.15
C PRO A 378 1.63 6.77 16.10
N VAL A 379 0.92 7.32 17.07
CA VAL A 379 -0.04 6.56 17.87
C VAL A 379 -1.18 6.16 16.93
N ALA A 380 -0.97 5.11 16.16
CA ALA A 380 -1.90 4.68 15.12
C ALA A 380 -2.73 3.52 15.66
N LYS A 381 -4.01 3.58 15.38
CA LYS A 381 -4.89 2.43 15.45
C LYS A 381 -4.39 1.39 14.45
N SER A 382 -4.12 0.18 14.90
CA SER A 382 -3.71 -1.04 14.16
C SER A 382 -3.19 -0.85 12.72
N ASP A 383 -1.88 -1.02 12.54
CA ASP A 383 -1.18 -0.76 11.28
C ASP A 383 -1.00 -1.99 10.39
N SER A 384 -1.32 -3.17 10.89
CA SER A 384 -1.13 -4.42 10.16
C SER A 384 -2.45 -5.05 9.76
N VAL A 385 -2.53 -5.47 8.53
CA VAL A 385 -3.70 -6.18 8.01
C VAL A 385 -3.23 -7.39 7.22
N LYS A 386 -3.61 -8.58 7.68
CA LYS A 386 -3.22 -9.84 7.04
C LYS A 386 -3.85 -10.01 5.66
N ILE A 387 -3.02 -10.34 4.68
CA ILE A 387 -3.48 -10.70 3.34
C ILE A 387 -3.66 -12.23 3.28
N GLY A 388 -4.92 -12.68 3.19
CA GLY A 388 -5.28 -14.07 2.90
C GLY A 388 -5.46 -15.00 4.09
N GLY A 389 -5.76 -14.47 5.27
CA GLY A 389 -6.17 -15.24 6.46
C GLY A 389 -7.44 -14.69 7.09
N THR A 390 -8.06 -15.44 7.97
CA THR A 390 -9.10 -14.93 8.87
C THR A 390 -8.54 -13.75 9.64
N LEU A 391 -9.24 -12.60 9.60
CA LEU A 391 -8.88 -11.40 10.34
C LEU A 391 -8.88 -11.71 11.84
N ASN A 392 -7.72 -11.70 12.48
CA ASN A 392 -7.63 -11.37 13.88
C ASN A 392 -7.59 -9.84 13.94
N GLU A 393 -8.69 -9.22 14.32
CA GLU A 393 -8.75 -7.76 14.47
C GLU A 393 -8.11 -7.42 15.82
N LYS A 394 -6.89 -6.86 15.81
CA LYS A 394 -6.32 -6.18 16.97
C LYS A 394 -6.63 -4.69 16.85
N GLU A 395 -7.25 -4.13 17.87
CA GLU A 395 -7.59 -2.72 17.99
C GLU A 395 -6.81 -2.11 19.17
N ALA A 396 -5.91 -1.17 18.89
CA ALA A 396 -5.23 -0.42 19.94
C ALA A 396 -6.24 0.48 20.67
N ILE A 397 -6.28 0.40 21.99
CA ILE A 397 -7.14 1.20 22.85
C ILE A 397 -6.27 2.25 23.55
N PRO A 398 -6.63 3.54 23.51
CA PRO A 398 -5.93 4.54 24.31
C PRO A 398 -5.93 4.16 25.80
N VAL A 399 -4.78 4.30 26.45
CA VAL A 399 -4.59 3.89 27.85
C VAL A 399 -5.57 4.54 28.81
N ASP A 400 -6.01 5.76 28.52
CA ASP A 400 -6.97 6.53 29.32
C ASP A 400 -8.43 6.06 29.17
N VAL A 401 -8.72 5.21 28.17
CA VAL A 401 -10.06 4.64 27.95
C VAL A 401 -10.13 3.12 28.21
N ILE A 402 -9.10 2.55 28.89
CA ILE A 402 -9.12 1.16 29.30
C ILE A 402 -10.41 0.85 30.12
N PRO A 403 -11.11 -0.27 29.88
CA PRO A 403 -12.30 -0.63 30.65
C PRO A 403 -12.02 -0.69 32.15
N THR A 404 -12.86 -0.04 32.93
CA THR A 404 -12.69 0.04 34.40
C THR A 404 -12.62 -1.35 35.05
N SER A 405 -13.37 -2.34 34.56
CA SER A 405 -13.31 -3.72 35.05
C SER A 405 -11.95 -4.36 34.77
N ALA A 406 -11.34 -4.11 33.60
CA ALA A 406 -10.01 -4.60 33.28
C ALA A 406 -8.95 -3.97 34.19
N LEU A 407 -8.94 -2.63 34.27
CA LEU A 407 -7.99 -1.93 35.15
C LEU A 407 -8.15 -2.38 36.62
N THR A 408 -9.37 -2.60 37.11
CA THR A 408 -9.63 -3.08 38.47
C THR A 408 -9.05 -4.49 38.65
N ALA A 409 -9.26 -5.40 37.71
CA ALA A 409 -8.73 -6.75 37.78
C ALA A 409 -7.20 -6.75 37.85
N ILE A 410 -6.54 -5.96 37.00
CA ILE A 410 -5.09 -5.82 36.99
C ILE A 410 -4.58 -5.24 38.33
N LYS A 411 -5.18 -4.14 38.80
CA LYS A 411 -4.79 -3.50 40.06
C LYS A 411 -5.00 -4.39 41.32
N ASN A 412 -5.87 -5.37 41.25
CA ASN A 412 -6.00 -6.37 42.29
C ASN A 412 -4.83 -7.37 42.31
N VAL A 413 -4.18 -7.58 41.18
CA VAL A 413 -2.99 -8.43 41.03
C VAL A 413 -1.71 -7.65 41.34
N ASP A 414 -1.56 -6.49 40.69
CA ASP A 414 -0.47 -5.55 40.91
C ASP A 414 -1.01 -4.12 41.09
N PRO A 415 -1.11 -3.62 42.32
CA PRO A 415 -1.61 -2.27 42.60
C PRO A 415 -0.78 -1.13 41.96
N ASN A 416 0.50 -1.39 41.69
CA ASN A 416 1.42 -0.41 41.19
C ASN A 416 1.71 -0.56 39.68
N PHE A 417 1.10 -1.52 39.00
CA PHE A 417 1.27 -1.73 37.57
C PHE A 417 0.98 -0.44 36.78
N VAL A 418 1.89 -0.08 35.90
CA VAL A 418 1.76 1.11 35.05
C VAL A 418 1.48 0.65 33.62
N VAL A 419 0.25 0.86 33.17
CA VAL A 419 -0.19 0.53 31.81
C VAL A 419 0.57 1.39 30.80
N GLN A 420 1.11 0.79 29.76
CA GLN A 420 1.83 1.46 28.67
C GLN A 420 1.13 1.28 27.33
N ASN A 421 0.58 0.10 27.05
CA ASN A 421 -0.12 -0.23 25.83
C ASN A 421 -1.34 -1.10 26.12
N VAL A 422 -2.39 -0.97 25.30
CA VAL A 422 -3.61 -1.78 25.42
C VAL A 422 -4.09 -2.12 24.02
N GLU A 423 -4.25 -3.42 23.76
CA GLU A 423 -4.79 -3.92 22.49
C GLU A 423 -6.00 -4.81 22.75
N LYS A 424 -7.01 -4.68 21.91
CA LYS A 424 -8.19 -5.53 21.92
C LYS A 424 -8.13 -6.48 20.73
N GLU A 425 -8.26 -7.77 20.97
CA GLU A 425 -8.19 -8.79 19.92
C GLU A 425 -9.51 -9.59 19.85
N TYR A 426 -9.97 -9.85 18.63
CA TYR A 426 -11.07 -10.79 18.35
C TYR A 426 -10.48 -12.10 17.85
N LYS A 427 -10.55 -13.16 18.67
CA LYS A 427 -9.91 -14.45 18.39
C LYS A 427 -10.78 -15.59 18.89
N HIS A 428 -10.95 -16.65 18.09
CA HIS A 428 -11.69 -17.87 18.46
C HIS A 428 -13.11 -17.61 19.03
N ASP A 429 -13.87 -16.67 18.42
CA ASP A 429 -15.21 -16.24 18.86
C ASP A 429 -15.25 -15.53 20.23
N HIS A 430 -14.09 -15.12 20.75
CA HIS A 430 -13.94 -14.38 22.00
C HIS A 430 -13.29 -13.02 21.77
N VAL A 431 -13.47 -12.14 22.75
CA VAL A 431 -12.83 -10.82 22.80
C VAL A 431 -11.77 -10.86 23.88
N TYR A 432 -10.54 -10.56 23.50
CA TYR A 432 -9.40 -10.44 24.40
C TYR A 432 -8.97 -8.99 24.54
N LEU A 433 -8.30 -8.67 25.64
CA LEU A 433 -7.66 -7.39 25.89
C LEU A 433 -6.26 -7.68 26.41
N ASP A 434 -5.25 -7.31 25.63
CA ASP A 434 -3.84 -7.45 25.95
C ASP A 434 -3.40 -6.12 26.57
N VAL A 435 -2.94 -6.12 27.81
CA VAL A 435 -2.55 -4.92 28.56
C VAL A 435 -1.10 -5.03 28.97
N GLU A 436 -0.24 -4.36 28.21
CA GLU A 436 1.19 -4.27 28.45
C GLU A 436 1.53 -3.13 29.40
N GLY A 437 2.56 -3.31 30.21
CA GLY A 437 3.04 -2.27 31.11
C GLY A 437 4.22 -2.71 31.95
N LYS A 438 4.45 -1.99 33.05
CA LYS A 438 5.56 -2.25 33.98
C LYS A 438 5.04 -2.59 35.37
N ASP A 439 5.64 -3.63 35.95
CA ASP A 439 5.45 -4.01 37.34
C ASP A 439 6.21 -3.09 38.32
N THR A 440 6.12 -3.38 39.60
CA THR A 440 6.82 -2.63 40.68
C THR A 440 8.34 -2.67 40.59
N THR A 441 8.91 -3.62 39.88
CA THR A 441 10.37 -3.76 39.68
C THR A 441 10.83 -3.01 38.43
N GLY A 442 9.91 -2.51 37.60
CA GLY A 442 10.17 -1.89 36.32
C GLY A 442 10.29 -2.90 35.17
N SER A 443 9.99 -4.18 35.43
CA SER A 443 9.97 -5.23 34.41
C SER A 443 8.71 -5.12 33.56
N GLU A 444 8.85 -5.40 32.27
CA GLU A 444 7.70 -5.44 31.35
C GLU A 444 6.92 -6.72 31.57
N ILE A 445 5.61 -6.57 31.75
CA ILE A 445 4.66 -7.67 31.81
C ILE A 445 3.41 -7.34 30.98
N GLU A 446 2.71 -8.38 30.55
CA GLU A 446 1.47 -8.31 29.79
C GLU A 446 0.39 -9.11 30.52
N PHE A 447 -0.79 -8.54 30.62
CA PHE A 447 -1.99 -9.20 31.12
C PHE A 447 -2.92 -9.49 29.95
N ASP A 448 -3.12 -10.77 29.64
CA ASP A 448 -4.14 -11.20 28.69
C ASP A 448 -5.45 -11.39 29.42
N MET A 449 -6.46 -10.72 28.93
CA MET A 449 -7.78 -10.70 29.56
C MET A 449 -8.85 -11.18 28.59
N LEU A 450 -9.80 -11.94 29.08
CA LEU A 450 -10.97 -12.42 28.33
C LEU A 450 -12.23 -11.66 28.78
N LEU A 451 -13.04 -11.21 27.81
CA LEU A 451 -14.35 -10.64 28.10
C LEU A 451 -15.36 -11.75 28.35
N ASP A 452 -15.86 -11.83 29.61
CA ASP A 452 -16.94 -12.73 30.01
C ASP A 452 -18.16 -11.92 30.46
N GLY A 453 -19.16 -11.86 29.59
CA GLY A 453 -20.30 -10.96 29.75
C GLY A 453 -19.86 -9.49 29.63
N GLU A 454 -19.99 -8.72 30.71
CA GLU A 454 -19.56 -7.31 30.79
C GLU A 454 -18.26 -7.13 31.61
N GLN A 455 -17.62 -8.23 32.04
CA GLN A 455 -16.44 -8.18 32.90
C GLN A 455 -15.20 -8.72 32.18
N TRP A 456 -14.09 -8.05 32.39
CA TRP A 456 -12.78 -8.50 31.95
C TRP A 456 -12.14 -9.38 33.03
N LYS A 457 -11.74 -10.59 32.66
CA LYS A 457 -11.06 -11.56 33.53
C LYS A 457 -9.64 -11.79 33.01
N ILE A 458 -8.66 -11.70 33.89
CA ILE A 458 -7.28 -12.09 33.54
C ILE A 458 -7.29 -13.61 33.29
N VAL A 459 -6.76 -14.02 32.14
CA VAL A 459 -6.58 -15.44 31.81
C VAL A 459 -5.12 -15.82 31.82
N GLU A 460 -4.23 -14.86 31.54
CA GLU A 460 -2.81 -15.09 31.43
C GLU A 460 -2.00 -13.87 31.86
N VAL A 461 -0.79 -14.12 32.41
CA VAL A 461 0.19 -13.09 32.71
C VAL A 461 1.51 -13.49 32.08
N GLN A 462 1.99 -12.69 31.14
CA GLN A 462 3.20 -12.97 30.36
C GLN A 462 4.36 -12.07 30.77
N ARG A 463 5.58 -12.60 30.64
CA ARG A 463 6.82 -11.83 30.73
C ARG A 463 7.95 -12.48 29.92
N ASP A 464 8.84 -11.66 29.43
CA ASP A 464 10.09 -12.16 28.83
C ASP A 464 11.00 -12.78 29.88
N MET A 465 11.68 -13.86 29.50
CA MET A 465 12.65 -14.56 30.34
C MET A 465 13.97 -14.78 29.63
N THR A 466 15.02 -14.94 30.43
CA THR A 466 16.29 -15.43 29.92
C THR A 466 16.41 -16.95 30.11
N MET A 467 17.33 -17.57 29.38
CA MET A 467 17.60 -19.01 29.54
C MET A 467 18.10 -19.36 30.96
N GLU A 468 18.75 -18.41 31.62
CA GLU A 468 19.25 -18.55 32.99
C GLU A 468 18.14 -18.62 34.02
N ASP A 469 17.05 -17.88 33.82
CA ASP A 469 15.94 -17.76 34.77
C ASP A 469 14.92 -18.91 34.69
N LEU A 470 15.04 -19.76 33.67
CA LEU A 470 14.13 -20.90 33.50
C LEU A 470 14.27 -21.93 34.63
N PRO A 471 13.15 -22.57 35.05
CA PRO A 471 13.18 -23.75 35.92
C PRO A 471 14.09 -24.86 35.36
N SER A 472 14.80 -25.56 36.22
CA SER A 472 15.77 -26.58 35.81
C SER A 472 15.18 -27.69 34.94
N ALA A 473 13.95 -28.11 35.19
CA ALA A 473 13.24 -29.13 34.42
C ALA A 473 12.92 -28.64 33.00
N VAL A 474 12.40 -27.41 32.88
CA VAL A 474 12.10 -26.75 31.59
C VAL A 474 13.40 -26.58 30.79
N LYS A 475 14.45 -26.06 31.43
CA LYS A 475 15.78 -25.89 30.85
C LYS A 475 16.38 -27.22 30.34
N THR A 476 16.18 -28.29 31.09
CA THR A 476 16.63 -29.62 30.70
C THR A 476 15.86 -30.15 29.48
N LEU A 477 14.56 -29.92 29.43
CA LEU A 477 13.71 -30.41 28.35
C LEU A 477 13.97 -29.64 27.04
N ILE A 478 14.08 -28.31 27.10
CA ILE A 478 14.34 -27.51 25.90
C ILE A 478 15.72 -27.78 25.31
N LYS A 479 16.75 -27.97 26.15
CA LYS A 479 18.12 -28.30 25.69
C LYS A 479 18.23 -29.64 24.96
N LYS A 480 17.27 -30.54 25.11
CA LYS A 480 17.19 -31.80 24.35
C LYS A 480 16.58 -31.62 22.96
N GLN A 481 16.01 -30.46 22.68
CA GLN A 481 15.40 -30.18 21.39
C GLN A 481 16.46 -29.78 20.36
N GLU A 482 16.24 -30.15 19.09
CA GLU A 482 17.04 -29.65 17.99
C GLU A 482 16.96 -28.11 17.92
N ASN A 483 18.09 -27.47 17.62
CA ASN A 483 18.24 -26.02 17.55
C ASN A 483 18.04 -25.27 18.88
N SER A 484 18.22 -25.92 20.01
CA SER A 484 18.06 -25.28 21.34
C SER A 484 19.02 -24.10 21.59
N ASP A 485 20.11 -24.00 20.84
CA ASP A 485 21.06 -22.89 20.81
C ASP A 485 20.62 -21.69 19.96
N GLN A 486 19.56 -21.85 19.19
CA GLN A 486 19.00 -20.83 18.29
C GLN A 486 17.76 -20.12 18.88
N VAL A 487 17.51 -20.27 20.17
CA VAL A 487 16.42 -19.56 20.87
C VAL A 487 16.69 -18.06 20.85
N ARG A 488 15.70 -17.28 20.38
CA ARG A 488 15.77 -15.82 20.28
C ARG A 488 14.98 -15.12 21.36
N ARG A 489 13.84 -15.69 21.74
CA ARG A 489 12.95 -15.12 22.76
C ARG A 489 12.37 -16.27 23.58
N ILE A 490 12.16 -16.01 24.85
CA ILE A 490 11.48 -16.92 25.78
C ILE A 490 10.41 -16.10 26.49
N ILE A 491 9.17 -16.58 26.47
CA ILE A 491 8.06 -16.01 27.21
C ILE A 491 7.63 -17.00 28.29
N GLU A 492 7.50 -16.54 29.54
CA GLU A 492 6.79 -17.23 30.59
C GLU A 492 5.34 -16.73 30.58
N SER A 493 4.40 -17.62 30.36
CA SER A 493 2.98 -17.37 30.34
C SER A 493 2.31 -18.13 31.48
N LYS A 494 1.96 -17.43 32.57
CA LYS A 494 1.27 -17.98 33.73
C LYS A 494 -0.23 -17.96 33.52
N GLN A 495 -0.84 -19.13 33.50
CA GLN A 495 -2.28 -19.28 33.40
C GLN A 495 -2.94 -18.86 34.70
N TYR A 496 -3.66 -17.74 34.67
CA TYR A 496 -4.16 -17.10 35.87
C TYR A 496 -5.18 -17.95 36.62
N GLY A 497 -4.98 -18.10 37.92
CA GLY A 497 -5.85 -18.92 38.80
C GLY A 497 -5.60 -20.43 38.72
N THR A 498 -4.53 -20.86 38.05
CA THR A 498 -4.11 -22.27 37.97
C THR A 498 -2.63 -22.42 38.37
N ASP A 499 -2.17 -23.69 38.53
CA ASP A 499 -0.75 -24.00 38.73
C ASP A 499 -0.02 -24.25 37.37
N THR A 500 -0.65 -23.88 36.25
CA THR A 500 -0.10 -24.08 34.93
C THR A 500 0.72 -22.88 34.49
N THR A 501 1.92 -23.14 33.98
CA THR A 501 2.76 -22.16 33.28
C THR A 501 3.16 -22.72 31.93
N ILE A 502 3.02 -21.94 30.88
CA ILE A 502 3.51 -22.24 29.54
C ILE A 502 4.78 -21.47 29.31
N TYR A 503 5.83 -22.15 28.87
CA TYR A 503 7.07 -21.53 28.43
C TYR A 503 7.13 -21.62 26.92
N GLU A 504 7.09 -20.46 26.26
CA GLU A 504 7.14 -20.36 24.82
C GLU A 504 8.59 -20.04 24.36
N PHE A 505 9.09 -20.84 23.46
CA PHE A 505 10.42 -20.69 22.90
C PHE A 505 10.33 -20.35 21.43
N TYR A 506 10.83 -19.20 21.07
CA TYR A 506 10.89 -18.73 19.68
C TYR A 506 12.30 -18.98 19.12
N PHE A 507 12.36 -19.66 18.00
CA PHE A 507 13.59 -20.07 17.34
C PHE A 507 13.68 -19.46 15.95
N VAL A 508 14.92 -19.23 15.51
CA VAL A 508 15.22 -18.91 14.11
C VAL A 508 16.15 -20.00 13.59
N ALA A 509 15.63 -20.84 12.68
CA ALA A 509 16.45 -21.87 12.03
C ALA A 509 17.53 -21.24 11.14
N GLU A 510 18.59 -22.00 10.78
CA GLU A 510 19.68 -21.54 9.91
C GLU A 510 19.20 -21.00 8.55
N ASN A 511 18.04 -21.44 8.09
CA ASN A 511 17.39 -20.96 6.85
C ASN A 511 16.53 -19.70 7.06
N GLY A 512 16.54 -19.10 8.26
CA GLY A 512 15.74 -17.93 8.62
C GLY A 512 14.26 -18.22 8.92
N THR A 513 13.85 -19.50 8.99
CA THR A 513 12.47 -19.85 9.35
C THR A 513 12.31 -19.75 10.86
N GLU A 514 11.32 -18.96 11.30
CA GLU A 514 10.91 -18.91 12.70
C GLU A 514 9.92 -20.04 13.01
N PHE A 515 10.08 -20.65 14.17
CA PHE A 515 9.14 -21.61 14.70
C PHE A 515 9.07 -21.50 16.22
N ARG A 516 7.95 -21.93 16.79
CA ARG A 516 7.70 -21.89 18.22
C ARG A 516 7.60 -23.30 18.77
N LYS A 517 8.12 -23.51 19.95
CA LYS A 517 7.87 -24.70 20.80
C LYS A 517 7.36 -24.23 22.14
N GLU A 518 6.44 -25.01 22.71
CA GLU A 518 5.84 -24.72 23.99
C GLU A 518 6.09 -25.87 24.97
N ILE A 519 6.43 -25.51 26.19
CA ILE A 519 6.60 -26.45 27.29
C ILE A 519 5.59 -26.07 28.37
N LYS A 520 4.67 -26.98 28.66
CA LYS A 520 3.76 -26.86 29.81
C LYS A 520 4.44 -27.35 31.06
N SER A 521 4.36 -26.58 32.13
CA SER A 521 4.71 -26.95 33.51
C SER A 521 3.48 -26.87 34.38
N GLU A 522 3.15 -27.96 35.06
CA GLU A 522 2.00 -28.06 35.95
C GLU A 522 2.28 -29.06 37.08
N ASN A 523 2.13 -28.68 38.35
CA ASN A 523 2.38 -29.55 39.50
C ASN A 523 3.72 -30.31 39.47
N ASP A 524 4.81 -29.64 39.07
CA ASP A 524 6.16 -30.21 38.89
C ASP A 524 6.32 -31.13 37.65
N ASP A 525 5.26 -31.45 36.92
CA ASP A 525 5.33 -32.12 35.65
C ASP A 525 5.64 -31.15 34.51
N VAL A 526 6.58 -31.53 33.65
CA VAL A 526 7.04 -30.66 32.54
C VAL A 526 6.96 -31.45 31.24
N VAL A 527 6.15 -30.96 30.30
CA VAL A 527 5.86 -31.64 29.03
C VAL A 527 6.01 -30.69 27.85
N LEU A 528 6.70 -31.16 26.79
CA LEU A 528 6.72 -30.47 25.51
C LEU A 528 5.38 -30.67 24.81
N LEU A 529 4.72 -29.57 24.43
CA LEU A 529 3.46 -29.64 23.71
C LEU A 529 3.67 -29.97 22.23
N SER A 530 2.77 -30.75 21.67
CA SER A 530 2.73 -31.10 20.24
C SER A 530 1.91 -30.09 19.42
N GLU A 531 1.03 -29.35 20.08
CA GLU A 531 0.18 -28.30 19.51
C GLU A 531 0.24 -27.06 20.40
N GLU A 532 -0.11 -25.91 19.83
CA GLU A 532 -0.19 -24.63 20.54
C GLU A 532 -1.18 -24.72 21.71
N TRP A 533 -0.78 -24.17 22.86
CA TRP A 533 -1.64 -24.04 24.02
C TRP A 533 -2.87 -23.19 23.71
N LYS A 534 -4.03 -23.59 24.20
CA LYS A 534 -5.30 -22.85 24.07
C LYS A 534 -5.97 -22.75 25.42
N HIS A 535 -6.51 -21.55 25.73
CA HIS A 535 -7.29 -21.26 26.92
C HIS A 535 -8.65 -21.93 26.91
#